data_3a15471c6d088d323de748492e74afa9
#
_entry.id   3a15471c6d088d323de748492e74afa9
#
_cell.length_a   1.000
_cell.length_b   1.000
_cell.length_c   1.000
_cell.angle_alpha   90.00
_cell.angle_beta   90.00
_cell.angle_gamma   90.00
#
_symmetry.space_group_name_H-M   'P 1'
#
loop_
_entity.id
_entity.type
_entity.pdbx_description
1 polymer ?
#
loop_
_entity_poly.entity_id
_entity_poly.type
_entity_poly.pdbx_seq_one_letter_code
_entity_poly.pdbx_strand_id
1 'polypeptide(L)'
;VSLTEDPEKEIPVARYLADRYGHRIHSSMVSLTLEGRKAIAEYNTPDREKLLLDFACDFGKRLLDKELDEVELRGCPEGEYLADELMQAARRRFYRPEYIACPGCGRTMYNLEAAYEEVKRRTSHLKGMVIAVMGCIVNGPGEMADADWGYVGEGNGKVSIYKGKNPVLRHVPENEAVDRLLELIENQE
;
A
#
# COMPACT_ATOMS: atom_id res chain seq x y z
N VAL A 1 0.74 22.98 7.77
CA VAL A 1 -0.27 22.89 6.70
C VAL A 1 0.12 23.95 5.67
N SER A 2 0.66 23.51 4.55
CA SER A 2 0.78 24.40 3.39
C SER A 2 -0.63 24.77 2.98
N LEU A 3 -1.01 26.02 3.19
CA LEU A 3 -2.30 26.52 2.73
C LEU A 3 -2.27 26.50 1.19
N THR A 4 -3.15 25.69 0.62
CA THR A 4 -3.35 25.64 -0.83
C THR A 4 -4.06 26.90 -1.35
N GLU A 5 -4.40 26.94 -2.61
CA GLU A 5 -4.93 28.09 -3.31
C GLU A 5 -6.28 28.67 -2.78
N ASP A 6 -6.90 28.01 -1.79
CA ASP A 6 -8.16 28.48 -1.18
C ASP A 6 -8.11 28.51 0.36
N PRO A 7 -7.44 29.53 0.95
CA PRO A 7 -7.30 29.66 2.40
C PRO A 7 -8.63 29.72 3.15
N GLU A 8 -9.71 30.21 2.53
CA GLU A 8 -11.02 30.35 3.18
C GLU A 8 -11.68 29.02 3.48
N LYS A 9 -11.38 27.98 2.70
CA LYS A 9 -11.87 26.60 2.95
C LYS A 9 -11.01 25.81 3.92
N GLU A 10 -9.71 26.04 3.93
CA GLU A 10 -8.76 25.29 4.75
C GLU A 10 -8.62 25.81 6.18
N ILE A 11 -8.71 27.12 6.37
CA ILE A 11 -8.66 27.75 7.71
C ILE A 11 -9.69 27.17 8.70
N PRO A 12 -10.97 26.92 8.33
CA PRO A 12 -11.94 26.32 9.25
C PRO A 12 -11.55 24.90 9.67
N VAL A 13 -11.02 24.08 8.77
CA VAL A 13 -10.60 22.71 9.08
C VAL A 13 -9.34 22.70 9.96
N ALA A 14 -8.36 23.51 9.63
CA ALA A 14 -7.15 23.66 10.44
C ALA A 14 -7.47 24.20 11.84
N ARG A 15 -8.37 25.17 11.93
CA ARG A 15 -8.82 25.72 13.22
C ARG A 15 -9.60 24.67 14.01
N TYR A 16 -10.53 23.93 13.41
CA TYR A 16 -11.26 22.86 14.04
C TYR A 16 -10.34 21.78 14.61
N LEU A 17 -9.32 21.38 13.83
CA LEU A 17 -8.33 20.38 14.28
C LEU A 17 -7.46 20.92 15.42
N ALA A 18 -7.02 22.17 15.35
CA ALA A 18 -6.25 22.82 16.40
C ALA A 18 -7.05 22.96 17.71
N ASP A 19 -8.32 23.36 17.62
CA ASP A 19 -9.22 23.50 18.77
C ASP A 19 -9.53 22.15 19.42
N ARG A 20 -9.75 21.12 18.61
CA ARG A 20 -10.14 19.78 19.08
C ARG A 20 -8.98 18.99 19.68
N TYR A 21 -7.79 19.11 19.10
CA TYR A 21 -6.62 18.29 19.47
C TYR A 21 -5.52 19.07 20.18
N GLY A 22 -5.72 20.39 20.39
CA GLY A 22 -4.78 21.22 21.15
C GLY A 22 -3.41 21.40 20.52
N HIS A 23 -3.24 21.04 19.24
CA HIS A 23 -1.98 21.06 18.53
C HIS A 23 -1.93 22.18 17.49
N ARG A 24 -0.88 22.98 17.53
CA ARG A 24 -0.48 23.75 16.36
C ARG A 24 0.09 22.76 15.36
N ILE A 25 -0.60 22.58 14.22
CA ILE A 25 -0.11 21.78 13.11
C ILE A 25 0.97 22.62 12.41
N HIS A 26 2.19 22.54 12.90
CA HIS A 26 3.36 23.08 12.23
C HIS A 26 4.13 21.89 11.66
N SER A 27 4.26 21.84 10.33
CA SER A 27 5.22 20.96 9.68
C SER A 27 6.61 21.27 10.21
N SER A 28 7.40 20.24 10.46
CA SER A 28 8.82 20.38 10.79
C SER A 28 9.71 20.55 9.56
N MET A 29 9.12 20.80 8.38
CA MET A 29 9.83 21.07 7.15
C MET A 29 10.69 22.33 7.29
N VAL A 30 11.97 22.21 6.94
CA VAL A 30 12.95 23.33 6.98
C VAL A 30 13.36 23.78 5.59
N SER A 31 13.28 22.91 4.59
CA SER A 31 13.55 23.28 3.20
C SER A 31 12.64 22.51 2.25
N LEU A 32 12.29 23.19 1.14
CA LEU A 32 11.55 22.61 0.03
C LEU A 32 12.11 23.16 -1.29
N THR A 33 12.54 22.27 -2.17
CA THR A 33 12.92 22.58 -3.54
C THR A 33 12.01 21.86 -4.51
N LEU A 34 11.52 22.55 -5.53
CA LEU A 34 10.71 21.95 -6.59
C LEU A 34 11.52 21.93 -7.89
N GLU A 35 11.68 20.75 -8.46
CA GLU A 35 12.33 20.51 -9.75
C GLU A 35 11.30 19.93 -10.72
N GLY A 36 10.57 20.80 -11.42
CA GLY A 36 9.41 20.37 -12.21
C GLY A 36 8.34 19.74 -11.32
N ARG A 37 8.08 18.44 -11.51
CA ARG A 37 7.11 17.67 -10.72
C ARG A 37 7.76 16.79 -9.65
N LYS A 38 9.03 17.04 -9.33
CA LYS A 38 9.73 16.43 -8.21
C LYS A 38 9.83 17.42 -7.06
N ALA A 39 9.52 16.99 -5.85
CA ALA A 39 9.72 17.74 -4.62
C ALA A 39 10.89 17.15 -3.83
N ILE A 40 11.78 17.99 -3.35
CA ILE A 40 12.91 17.63 -2.49
C ILE A 40 12.71 18.39 -1.18
N ALA A 41 12.57 17.68 -0.08
CA ALA A 41 12.29 18.27 1.22
C ALA A 41 13.27 17.80 2.30
N GLU A 42 13.49 18.68 3.28
CA GLU A 42 14.21 18.36 4.51
C GLU A 42 13.35 18.74 5.72
N TYR A 43 13.44 17.94 6.77
CA TYR A 43 12.70 18.14 8.02
C TYR A 43 13.66 18.19 9.20
N ASN A 44 13.33 19.04 10.17
CA ASN A 44 14.08 19.14 11.42
C ASN A 44 13.22 18.63 12.59
N THR A 45 13.19 17.32 12.74
CA THR A 45 12.56 16.68 13.90
C THR A 45 13.31 15.38 14.22
N PRO A 46 13.61 15.13 15.51
CA PRO A 46 14.18 13.87 15.96
C PRO A 46 13.10 12.77 16.10
N ASP A 47 11.83 13.15 16.08
CA ASP A 47 10.69 12.25 16.24
C ASP A 47 10.32 11.66 14.88
N ARG A 48 10.53 10.36 14.75
CA ARG A 48 10.26 9.61 13.51
C ARG A 48 8.78 9.60 13.14
N GLU A 49 7.89 9.48 14.12
CA GLU A 49 6.44 9.49 13.88
C GLU A 49 5.99 10.85 13.37
N LYS A 50 6.47 11.93 14.01
CA LYS A 50 6.20 13.29 13.56
C LYS A 50 6.73 13.54 12.15
N LEU A 51 7.95 13.09 11.83
CA LEU A 51 8.53 13.18 10.49
C LEU A 51 7.62 12.54 9.44
N LEU A 52 7.17 11.32 9.72
CA LEU A 52 6.33 10.54 8.81
C LEU A 52 4.97 11.23 8.59
N LEU A 53 4.36 11.73 9.64
CA LEU A 53 3.10 12.46 9.57
C LEU A 53 3.25 13.78 8.80
N ASP A 54 4.27 14.58 9.12
CA ASP A 54 4.52 15.85 8.42
C ASP A 54 4.77 15.61 6.93
N PHE A 55 5.63 14.64 6.60
CA PHE A 55 5.97 14.30 5.21
C PHE A 55 4.73 13.80 4.43
N ALA A 56 3.93 12.93 5.04
CA ALA A 56 2.71 12.43 4.42
C ALA A 56 1.65 13.54 4.24
N CYS A 57 1.50 14.45 5.21
CA CYS A 57 0.57 15.57 5.11
C CYS A 57 1.00 16.60 4.06
N ASP A 58 2.31 16.87 3.95
CA ASP A 58 2.82 17.87 3.02
C ASP A 58 2.75 17.42 1.55
N PHE A 59 2.94 16.11 1.28
CA PHE A 59 3.05 15.61 -0.09
C PHE A 59 2.00 14.60 -0.51
N GLY A 60 1.33 13.90 0.43
CA GLY A 60 0.41 12.81 0.11
C GLY A 60 -0.72 13.26 -0.84
N LYS A 61 -1.38 14.37 -0.53
CA LYS A 61 -2.44 14.92 -1.40
C LYS A 61 -1.91 15.29 -2.78
N ARG A 62 -0.77 15.95 -2.87
CA ARG A 62 -0.17 16.40 -4.13
C ARG A 62 0.24 15.24 -5.04
N LEU A 63 0.67 14.12 -4.45
CA LEU A 63 0.92 12.87 -5.17
C LEU A 63 -0.37 12.23 -5.67
N LEU A 64 -1.41 12.15 -4.83
CA LEU A 64 -2.72 11.61 -5.20
C LEU A 64 -3.38 12.41 -6.32
N ASP A 65 -3.31 13.73 -6.24
CA ASP A 65 -3.85 14.66 -7.26
C ASP A 65 -2.98 14.74 -8.53
N LYS A 66 -1.88 13.97 -8.55
CA LYS A 66 -0.93 13.96 -9.68
C LYS A 66 -0.26 15.30 -9.96
N GLU A 67 -0.15 16.16 -8.96
CA GLU A 67 0.62 17.42 -9.05
C GLU A 67 2.13 17.13 -9.01
N LEU A 68 2.54 16.10 -8.26
CA LEU A 68 3.90 15.62 -8.17
C LEU A 68 4.00 14.19 -8.74
N ASP A 69 5.13 13.90 -9.36
CA ASP A 69 5.48 12.56 -9.82
C ASP A 69 6.49 11.88 -8.90
N GLU A 70 7.26 12.66 -8.16
CA GLU A 70 8.32 12.15 -7.28
C GLU A 70 8.48 13.05 -6.05
N VAL A 71 8.84 12.42 -4.93
CA VAL A 71 9.29 13.10 -3.70
C VAL A 71 10.62 12.50 -3.24
N GLU A 72 11.48 13.36 -2.70
CA GLU A 72 12.77 13.00 -2.12
C GLU A 72 12.86 13.60 -0.72
N LEU A 73 13.24 12.78 0.26
CA LEU A 73 13.44 13.21 1.64
C LEU A 73 14.93 13.19 1.97
N ARG A 74 15.51 14.39 2.18
CA ARG A 74 16.91 14.56 2.54
C ARG A 74 17.12 14.77 4.04
N GLY A 75 18.37 14.65 4.47
CA GLY A 75 18.74 14.87 5.87
C GLY A 75 18.29 13.79 6.85
N CYS A 76 17.76 12.67 6.35
CA CYS A 76 17.27 11.56 7.15
C CYS A 76 17.87 10.24 6.64
N PRO A 77 18.43 9.37 7.52
CA PRO A 77 18.99 8.08 7.11
C PRO A 77 17.98 7.15 6.42
N GLU A 78 16.70 7.25 6.77
CA GLU A 78 15.61 6.47 6.18
C GLU A 78 14.88 7.22 5.05
N GLY A 79 15.43 8.34 4.55
CA GLY A 79 14.74 9.24 3.62
C GLY A 79 14.28 8.57 2.34
N GLU A 80 15.12 7.74 1.73
CA GLU A 80 14.77 6.97 0.54
C GLU A 80 13.61 6.00 0.83
N TYR A 81 13.70 5.23 1.91
CA TYR A 81 12.66 4.30 2.32
C TYR A 81 11.32 5.00 2.58
N LEU A 82 11.32 6.13 3.30
CA LEU A 82 10.09 6.87 3.59
C LEU A 82 9.48 7.51 2.33
N ALA A 83 10.32 7.96 1.40
CA ALA A 83 9.86 8.47 0.10
C ALA A 83 9.22 7.34 -0.72
N ASP A 84 9.83 6.16 -0.78
CA ASP A 84 9.30 4.98 -1.45
C ASP A 84 7.95 4.55 -0.85
N GLU A 85 7.84 4.50 0.50
CA GLU A 85 6.59 4.18 1.17
C GLU A 85 5.47 5.16 0.79
N LEU A 86 5.75 6.46 0.81
CA LEU A 86 4.77 7.48 0.44
C LEU A 86 4.37 7.40 -1.03
N MET A 87 5.35 7.16 -1.92
CA MET A 87 5.11 7.00 -3.36
C MET A 87 4.24 5.78 -3.65
N GLN A 88 4.48 4.67 -2.95
CA GLN A 88 3.66 3.46 -3.09
C GLN A 88 2.27 3.64 -2.50
N ALA A 89 2.14 4.26 -1.32
CA ALA A 89 0.85 4.55 -0.71
C ALA A 89 -0.02 5.47 -1.60
N ALA A 90 0.60 6.41 -2.30
CA ALA A 90 -0.06 7.27 -3.28
C ALA A 90 -0.23 6.61 -4.67
N ARG A 91 0.17 5.35 -4.83
CA ARG A 91 0.13 4.60 -6.10
C ARG A 91 0.86 5.29 -7.26
N ARG A 92 1.92 6.02 -6.96
CA ARG A 92 2.77 6.70 -7.96
C ARG A 92 3.89 5.82 -8.48
N ARG A 93 4.45 4.98 -7.59
CA ARG A 93 5.51 4.04 -7.92
C ARG A 93 5.41 2.82 -7.00
N PHE A 94 5.66 1.63 -7.52
CA PHE A 94 5.63 0.39 -6.76
C PHE A 94 7.04 -0.16 -6.60
N TYR A 95 7.50 -0.24 -5.37
CA TYR A 95 8.83 -0.75 -4.99
C TYR A 95 8.77 -2.20 -4.52
N ARG A 96 7.59 -2.64 -4.10
CA ARG A 96 7.31 -3.99 -3.63
C ARG A 96 5.90 -4.43 -4.07
N PRO A 97 5.56 -5.74 -3.95
CA PRO A 97 4.20 -6.19 -4.17
C PRO A 97 3.22 -5.54 -3.19
N GLU A 98 1.98 -5.36 -3.61
CA GLU A 98 0.85 -5.09 -2.74
C GLU A 98 0.11 -6.39 -2.42
N TYR A 99 -0.37 -6.52 -1.19
CA TYR A 99 -1.13 -7.68 -0.77
C TYR A 99 -2.52 -7.27 -0.31
N ILE A 100 -3.52 -7.98 -0.83
CA ILE A 100 -4.92 -7.84 -0.40
C ILE A 100 -5.28 -9.12 0.37
N ALA A 101 -5.57 -9.00 1.66
CA ALA A 101 -5.99 -10.12 2.48
C ALA A 101 -7.41 -9.92 2.99
N CYS A 102 -8.22 -10.97 2.94
CA CYS A 102 -9.52 -10.93 3.55
C CYS A 102 -9.39 -11.01 5.08
N PRO A 103 -10.28 -10.34 5.86
CA PRO A 103 -10.14 -10.33 7.32
C PRO A 103 -10.47 -11.68 7.99
N GLY A 104 -10.82 -12.69 7.20
CA GLY A 104 -11.28 -13.98 7.70
C GLY A 104 -12.73 -13.93 8.20
N CYS A 105 -13.45 -15.02 8.03
CA CYS A 105 -14.82 -15.18 8.53
C CYS A 105 -15.11 -16.67 8.75
N GLY A 106 -16.32 -17.01 9.23
CA GLY A 106 -16.72 -18.41 9.46
C GLY A 106 -16.73 -19.33 8.22
N ARG A 107 -16.49 -18.75 7.02
CA ARG A 107 -16.34 -19.52 5.76
C ARG A 107 -14.88 -19.82 5.41
N THR A 108 -13.93 -19.27 6.14
CA THR A 108 -12.51 -19.57 5.96
C THR A 108 -12.23 -20.96 6.52
N MET A 109 -11.81 -21.89 5.65
CA MET A 109 -11.65 -23.31 5.95
C MET A 109 -10.18 -23.75 5.99
N TYR A 110 -9.24 -22.81 6.11
CA TYR A 110 -7.80 -23.04 6.17
C TYR A 110 -7.11 -21.96 7.02
N ASN A 111 -5.83 -22.12 7.30
CA ASN A 111 -5.07 -21.12 8.04
C ASN A 111 -4.67 -19.95 7.10
N LEU A 112 -5.58 -18.97 7.01
CA LEU A 112 -5.43 -17.80 6.15
C LEU A 112 -4.16 -16.98 6.46
N GLU A 113 -3.85 -16.80 7.75
CA GLU A 113 -2.68 -16.04 8.18
C GLU A 113 -1.38 -16.72 7.75
N ALA A 114 -1.26 -18.03 7.97
CA ALA A 114 -0.10 -18.79 7.55
C ALA A 114 0.08 -18.78 6.02
N ALA A 115 -1.00 -18.91 5.27
CA ALA A 115 -0.96 -18.84 3.81
C ALA A 115 -0.57 -17.44 3.32
N TYR A 116 -1.09 -16.39 3.96
CA TYR A 116 -0.73 -15.00 3.66
C TYR A 116 0.76 -14.76 3.87
N GLU A 117 1.30 -15.14 5.04
CA GLU A 117 2.73 -14.94 5.34
C GLU A 117 3.63 -15.77 4.40
N GLU A 118 3.24 -16.97 4.02
CA GLU A 118 4.00 -17.79 3.06
C GLU A 118 3.97 -17.18 1.65
N VAL A 119 2.81 -16.75 1.16
CA VAL A 119 2.69 -16.04 -0.12
C VAL A 119 3.57 -14.79 -0.09
N LYS A 120 3.44 -13.96 0.94
CA LYS A 120 4.21 -12.72 1.09
C LYS A 120 5.72 -12.97 1.11
N ARG A 121 6.17 -13.95 1.88
CA ARG A 121 7.59 -14.32 1.98
C ARG A 121 8.16 -14.72 0.63
N ARG A 122 7.42 -15.49 -0.16
CA ARG A 122 7.89 -16.05 -1.42
C ARG A 122 7.75 -15.12 -2.63
N THR A 123 6.86 -14.13 -2.55
CA THR A 123 6.59 -13.18 -3.65
C THR A 123 7.14 -11.78 -3.41
N SER A 124 7.85 -11.54 -2.30
CA SER A 124 8.36 -10.21 -1.90
C SER A 124 9.25 -9.52 -2.95
N HIS A 125 9.82 -10.27 -3.88
CA HIS A 125 10.67 -9.77 -4.97
C HIS A 125 9.87 -9.28 -6.21
N LEU A 126 8.57 -9.58 -6.29
CA LEU A 126 7.71 -9.28 -7.45
C LEU A 126 7.20 -7.84 -7.39
N LYS A 127 8.01 -6.89 -7.81
CA LYS A 127 7.65 -5.46 -7.78
C LYS A 127 6.47 -5.14 -8.69
N GLY A 128 5.60 -4.25 -8.23
CA GLY A 128 4.48 -3.76 -9.03
C GLY A 128 3.29 -4.71 -9.17
N MET A 129 3.34 -5.87 -8.51
CA MET A 129 2.29 -6.87 -8.57
C MET A 129 1.34 -6.76 -7.38
N VAL A 130 0.06 -6.95 -7.59
CA VAL A 130 -0.97 -7.01 -6.55
C VAL A 130 -1.43 -8.46 -6.37
N ILE A 131 -1.20 -9.03 -5.20
CA ILE A 131 -1.51 -10.42 -4.90
C ILE A 131 -2.57 -10.49 -3.79
N ALA A 132 -3.66 -11.19 -4.05
CA ALA A 132 -4.74 -11.37 -3.09
C ALA A 132 -4.70 -12.75 -2.43
N VAL A 133 -4.95 -12.81 -1.11
CA VAL A 133 -5.13 -14.05 -0.35
C VAL A 133 -6.51 -14.03 0.32
N MET A 134 -7.41 -14.85 -0.19
CA MET A 134 -8.83 -14.85 0.16
C MET A 134 -9.26 -16.13 0.84
N GLY A 135 -9.98 -15.99 1.95
CA GLY A 135 -10.43 -17.10 2.78
C GLY A 135 -11.46 -18.03 2.12
N CYS A 136 -12.23 -17.53 1.14
CA CYS A 136 -13.26 -18.34 0.47
C CYS A 136 -13.61 -17.83 -0.93
N ILE A 137 -14.17 -18.73 -1.75
CA ILE A 137 -14.63 -18.43 -3.12
C ILE A 137 -15.91 -17.57 -3.19
N VAL A 138 -16.59 -17.35 -2.08
CA VAL A 138 -17.89 -16.65 -2.08
C VAL A 138 -17.70 -15.15 -2.31
N ASN A 139 -16.85 -14.52 -1.50
CA ASN A 139 -16.58 -13.08 -1.60
C ASN A 139 -15.23 -12.81 -2.29
N GLY A 140 -14.30 -13.77 -2.21
CA GLY A 140 -12.92 -13.60 -2.70
C GLY A 140 -12.82 -13.00 -4.08
N PRO A 141 -13.47 -13.55 -5.12
CA PRO A 141 -13.37 -12.99 -6.48
C PRO A 141 -13.85 -11.55 -6.63
N GLY A 142 -14.79 -11.10 -5.78
CA GLY A 142 -15.24 -9.71 -5.75
C GLY A 142 -14.29 -8.78 -5.01
N GLU A 143 -13.78 -9.22 -3.87
CA GLU A 143 -12.89 -8.44 -3.01
C GLU A 143 -11.47 -8.29 -3.59
N MET A 144 -11.05 -9.21 -4.47
CA MET A 144 -9.76 -9.19 -5.16
C MET A 144 -9.81 -8.64 -6.59
N ALA A 145 -10.84 -7.87 -6.93
CA ALA A 145 -11.10 -7.42 -8.29
C ALA A 145 -9.93 -6.67 -8.96
N ASP A 146 -9.12 -5.99 -8.15
CA ASP A 146 -7.97 -5.19 -8.57
C ASP A 146 -6.62 -5.94 -8.41
N ALA A 147 -6.65 -7.22 -8.00
CA ALA A 147 -5.45 -8.03 -7.88
C ALA A 147 -5.05 -8.63 -9.24
N ASP A 148 -3.74 -8.70 -9.49
CA ASP A 148 -3.20 -9.41 -10.65
C ASP A 148 -3.36 -10.92 -10.46
N TRP A 149 -3.10 -11.38 -9.24
CA TRP A 149 -3.19 -12.80 -8.86
C TRP A 149 -3.97 -12.99 -7.56
N GLY A 150 -4.65 -14.12 -7.45
CA GLY A 150 -5.42 -14.49 -6.27
C GLY A 150 -5.19 -15.93 -5.81
N TYR A 151 -4.97 -16.08 -4.51
CA TYR A 151 -4.98 -17.35 -3.79
C TYR A 151 -6.30 -17.42 -3.01
N VAL A 152 -7.19 -18.32 -3.38
CA VAL A 152 -8.58 -18.32 -2.88
C VAL A 152 -8.95 -19.69 -2.32
N GLY A 153 -9.26 -19.78 -1.02
CA GLY A 153 -9.66 -21.02 -0.37
C GLY A 153 -10.98 -21.56 -0.89
N GLU A 154 -11.02 -22.85 -1.17
CA GLU A 154 -12.25 -23.59 -1.55
C GLU A 154 -12.81 -24.46 -0.41
N GLY A 155 -12.04 -24.65 0.66
CA GLY A 155 -12.31 -25.61 1.72
C GLY A 155 -11.78 -27.02 1.41
N ASN A 156 -11.85 -27.90 2.41
CA ASN A 156 -11.37 -29.29 2.32
C ASN A 156 -9.89 -29.40 1.89
N GLY A 157 -9.03 -28.46 2.33
CA GLY A 157 -7.61 -28.44 1.98
C GLY A 157 -7.32 -28.12 0.51
N LYS A 158 -8.23 -27.40 -0.16
CA LYS A 158 -8.10 -27.01 -1.57
C LYS A 158 -8.17 -25.52 -1.75
N VAL A 159 -7.49 -25.04 -2.79
CA VAL A 159 -7.35 -23.66 -3.18
C VAL A 159 -7.57 -23.51 -4.69
N SER A 160 -8.17 -22.41 -5.09
CA SER A 160 -8.18 -21.95 -6.48
C SER A 160 -7.18 -20.81 -6.66
N ILE A 161 -6.47 -20.81 -7.79
CA ILE A 161 -5.60 -19.72 -8.20
C ILE A 161 -6.30 -18.94 -9.29
N TYR A 162 -6.31 -17.63 -9.15
CA TYR A 162 -6.93 -16.68 -10.06
C TYR A 162 -5.89 -15.77 -10.73
N LYS A 163 -6.15 -15.40 -11.97
CA LYS A 163 -5.52 -14.27 -12.66
C LYS A 163 -6.57 -13.20 -12.85
N GLY A 164 -6.41 -12.08 -12.14
CA GLY A 164 -7.49 -11.11 -12.04
C GLY A 164 -8.76 -11.77 -11.48
N LYS A 165 -9.86 -11.67 -12.21
CA LYS A 165 -11.16 -12.27 -11.82
C LYS A 165 -11.37 -13.71 -12.32
N ASN A 166 -10.43 -14.26 -13.11
CA ASN A 166 -10.61 -15.55 -13.75
C ASN A 166 -9.85 -16.65 -13.01
N PRO A 167 -10.51 -17.75 -12.62
CA PRO A 167 -9.82 -18.89 -12.06
C PRO A 167 -9.00 -19.59 -13.16
N VAL A 168 -7.68 -19.73 -12.92
CA VAL A 168 -6.75 -20.40 -13.85
C VAL A 168 -6.41 -21.82 -13.39
N LEU A 169 -6.40 -22.07 -12.09
CA LEU A 169 -6.34 -23.42 -11.51
C LEU A 169 -7.40 -23.56 -10.42
N ARG A 170 -7.99 -24.74 -10.33
CA ARG A 170 -8.98 -25.06 -9.31
C ARG A 170 -8.60 -26.36 -8.60
N HIS A 171 -9.09 -26.51 -7.37
CA HIS A 171 -8.92 -27.72 -6.55
C HIS A 171 -7.46 -28.11 -6.31
N VAL A 172 -6.55 -27.12 -6.29
CA VAL A 172 -5.13 -27.32 -5.97
C VAL A 172 -5.02 -27.69 -4.49
N PRO A 173 -4.26 -28.74 -4.13
CA PRO A 173 -3.97 -29.01 -2.72
C PRO A 173 -3.29 -27.82 -2.05
N GLU A 174 -3.71 -27.48 -0.83
CA GLU A 174 -3.21 -26.30 -0.11
C GLU A 174 -1.67 -26.30 0.02
N ASN A 175 -1.09 -27.47 0.26
CA ASN A 175 0.37 -27.65 0.39
C ASN A 175 1.15 -27.43 -0.91
N GLU A 176 0.51 -27.41 -2.08
CA GLU A 176 1.12 -27.16 -3.38
C GLU A 176 0.73 -25.78 -3.95
N ALA A 177 -0.27 -25.13 -3.36
CA ALA A 177 -0.92 -23.98 -3.98
C ALA A 177 0.00 -22.76 -4.14
N VAL A 178 0.92 -22.51 -3.20
CA VAL A 178 1.89 -21.41 -3.30
C VAL A 178 2.92 -21.69 -4.40
N ASP A 179 3.38 -22.94 -4.54
CA ASP A 179 4.29 -23.33 -5.61
C ASP A 179 3.63 -23.15 -6.98
N ARG A 180 2.37 -23.58 -7.11
CA ARG A 180 1.61 -23.40 -8.35
C ARG A 180 1.34 -21.94 -8.69
N LEU A 181 1.09 -21.11 -7.67
CA LEU A 181 0.93 -19.66 -7.88
C LEU A 181 2.23 -19.06 -8.46
N LEU A 182 3.39 -19.40 -7.89
CA LEU A 182 4.68 -18.91 -8.35
C LEU A 182 5.00 -19.39 -9.77
N GLU A 183 4.81 -20.68 -10.06
CA GLU A 183 4.99 -21.25 -11.40
C GLU A 183 4.17 -20.49 -12.46
N LEU A 184 2.92 -20.13 -12.12
CA LEU A 184 2.05 -19.39 -13.04
C LEU A 184 2.49 -17.95 -13.23
N ILE A 185 3.01 -17.30 -12.19
CA ILE A 185 3.55 -15.95 -12.28
C ILE A 185 4.81 -15.93 -13.17
N GLU A 186 5.77 -16.83 -12.89
CA GLU A 186 7.04 -16.91 -13.61
C GLU A 186 6.89 -17.31 -15.09
N ASN A 187 5.90 -18.16 -15.40
CA ASN A 187 5.66 -18.58 -16.81
C ASN A 187 4.95 -17.53 -17.67
N GLN A 188 4.65 -16.35 -17.13
CA GLN A 188 3.94 -15.26 -17.84
C GLN A 188 4.80 -14.01 -18.05
N GLU A 189 6.04 -14.00 -17.57
CA GLU A 189 7.04 -13.05 -17.98
C GLU A 189 7.68 -13.49 -19.33
#